data_1b49d474269ab6ec6951e725ae2a8910
#
_entry.id   1b49d474269ab6ec6951e725ae2a8910
#
_cell.length_a   1.000
_cell.length_b   1.000
_cell.length_c   1.000
_cell.angle_alpha   90.00
_cell.angle_beta   90.00
_cell.angle_gamma   90.00
#
_symmetry.space_group_name_H-M   'P 1'
#
loop_
_entity.id
_entity.type
_entity.pdbx_description
1 polymer ?
#
loop_
_entity_poly.entity_id
_entity_poly.type
_entity_poly.pdbx_seq_one_letter_code
_entity_poly.pdbx_strand_id
1 'polypeptide(L)'
;MQPPINHDYPANWHGSRDGADIVALIAHGTGGTDSRRYLQRGGDLPDGSDRKVSIHSLAQKDGTIYRMVPDERVANHAGGVLRNGVYSSVLTIGARTFRGAQVNLHTLGFELENLQDGRDPYPEAQLLSMGWQIHRWRSRWGAALPIVRNATVDKGRRSDTVGLTVAAMELWVARAAAGAVSKRYRVRAASGANVRQGKTKLSKVVRILEQNQAWEGYETPGQQLTVAGFGTSKLWVCNADGRCVWRPLLEEV
;
A
#
# COMPACT_ATOMS: atom_id res chain seq x y z
N MET A 1 -8.48 -9.92 -6.11
CA MET A 1 -8.18 -8.47 -5.99
C MET A 1 -6.80 -8.24 -6.57
N GLN A 2 -6.61 -7.22 -7.40
CA GLN A 2 -5.32 -6.96 -8.02
C GLN A 2 -4.35 -6.42 -6.95
N PRO A 3 -3.11 -6.95 -6.85
CA PRO A 3 -2.08 -6.27 -6.09
C PRO A 3 -1.87 -4.87 -6.66
N PRO A 4 -1.55 -3.89 -5.82
CA PRO A 4 -1.30 -2.54 -6.28
C PRO A 4 -0.11 -2.49 -7.22
N ILE A 5 -0.10 -1.51 -8.11
CA ILE A 5 1.07 -1.21 -8.91
C ILE A 5 2.14 -0.70 -7.95
N ASN A 6 3.24 -1.44 -7.85
CA ASN A 6 4.38 -1.05 -7.03
C ASN A 6 5.43 -0.36 -7.89
N HIS A 7 5.84 0.83 -7.49
CA HIS A 7 6.96 1.53 -8.08
C HIS A 7 8.08 1.68 -7.03
N ASP A 8 9.30 1.41 -7.42
CA ASP A 8 10.45 1.77 -6.61
C ASP A 8 10.71 3.27 -6.77
N TYR A 9 10.69 3.98 -5.65
CA TYR A 9 10.93 5.42 -5.60
C TYR A 9 11.75 5.73 -4.34
N PRO A 10 13.06 5.39 -4.36
CA PRO A 10 13.89 5.36 -3.16
C PRO A 10 13.99 6.73 -2.49
N ALA A 11 13.77 6.74 -1.16
CA ALA A 11 13.99 7.91 -0.33
C ALA A 11 15.48 8.11 -0.05
N ASN A 12 15.92 9.37 0.02
CA ASN A 12 17.31 9.73 0.29
C ASN A 12 17.73 9.42 1.73
N TRP A 13 16.77 9.38 2.66
CA TRP A 13 17.02 9.27 4.08
C TRP A 13 16.50 7.95 4.65
N HIS A 14 17.40 7.12 5.12
CA HIS A 14 17.09 5.87 5.83
C HIS A 14 18.30 5.43 6.67
N GLY A 15 18.05 4.62 7.70
CA GLY A 15 19.06 4.07 8.58
C GLY A 15 19.21 2.55 8.49
N SER A 16 20.12 1.99 9.28
CA SER A 16 20.22 0.54 9.53
C SER A 16 19.29 0.16 10.68
N ARG A 17 18.70 -1.05 10.64
CA ARG A 17 17.98 -1.63 11.80
C ARG A 17 18.87 -2.37 12.76
N ASP A 18 20.07 -2.74 12.35
CA ASP A 18 21.05 -3.46 13.16
C ASP A 18 20.46 -4.72 13.88
N GLY A 19 19.58 -5.43 13.16
CA GLY A 19 18.89 -6.61 13.69
C GLY A 19 17.70 -6.35 14.59
N ALA A 20 17.27 -5.09 14.78
CA ALA A 20 16.09 -4.77 15.57
C ALA A 20 14.82 -5.39 14.98
N ASP A 21 14.02 -6.02 15.84
CA ASP A 21 12.73 -6.61 15.47
C ASP A 21 11.68 -5.54 15.12
N ILE A 22 10.77 -5.89 14.22
CA ILE A 22 9.62 -5.08 13.89
C ILE A 22 8.46 -5.51 14.79
N VAL A 23 7.89 -4.56 15.54
CA VAL A 23 6.83 -4.83 16.53
C VAL A 23 5.48 -4.22 16.17
N ALA A 24 5.43 -3.26 15.26
CA ALA A 24 4.19 -2.62 14.83
C ALA A 24 4.30 -1.98 13.44
N LEU A 25 3.13 -1.69 12.87
CA LEU A 25 2.95 -0.95 11.63
C LEU A 25 2.32 0.41 11.96
N ILE A 26 2.93 1.52 11.54
CA ILE A 26 2.38 2.85 11.82
C ILE A 26 1.74 3.43 10.57
N ALA A 27 0.46 3.80 10.71
CA ALA A 27 -0.34 4.46 9.69
C ALA A 27 -0.20 5.97 9.78
N HIS A 28 0.09 6.60 8.65
CA HIS A 28 0.21 8.04 8.48
C HIS A 28 -0.74 8.55 7.39
N GLY A 29 -1.01 9.84 7.42
CA GLY A 29 -1.65 10.57 6.33
C GLY A 29 -0.81 11.79 5.97
N THR A 30 -0.66 12.03 4.67
CA THR A 30 0.32 13.00 4.15
C THR A 30 0.03 14.45 4.54
N GLY A 31 -1.21 14.81 4.84
CA GLY A 31 -1.61 16.21 5.04
C GLY A 31 -1.54 17.07 3.78
N GLY A 32 -1.42 16.44 2.61
CA GLY A 32 -1.33 17.12 1.32
C GLY A 32 -1.35 16.15 0.16
N THR A 33 -1.38 16.70 -1.06
CA THR A 33 -1.22 15.99 -2.33
C THR A 33 0.25 16.03 -2.77
N ASP A 34 0.65 15.09 -3.64
CA ASP A 34 2.02 14.99 -4.20
C ASP A 34 3.15 14.89 -3.15
N SER A 35 2.86 14.22 -2.03
CA SER A 35 3.84 14.03 -0.95
C SER A 35 5.00 13.11 -1.33
N ARG A 36 4.95 12.43 -2.47
CA ARG A 36 5.99 11.52 -2.95
C ARG A 36 7.36 12.19 -3.00
N ARG A 37 7.43 13.39 -3.62
CA ARG A 37 8.70 14.13 -3.76
C ARG A 37 9.22 14.62 -2.41
N TYR A 38 8.33 15.07 -1.54
CA TYR A 38 8.65 15.47 -0.17
C TYR A 38 9.24 14.30 0.62
N LEU A 39 8.60 13.14 0.60
CA LEU A 39 9.04 11.93 1.31
C LEU A 39 10.35 11.36 0.72
N GLN A 40 10.61 11.58 -0.58
CA GLN A 40 11.87 11.19 -1.19
C GLN A 40 13.03 12.07 -0.73
N ARG A 41 12.86 13.39 -0.76
CA ARG A 41 13.93 14.36 -0.48
C ARG A 41 14.11 14.64 1.00
N GLY A 42 13.05 14.51 1.79
CA GLY A 42 13.06 14.73 3.22
C GLY A 42 12.46 16.06 3.69
N GLY A 43 12.05 16.92 2.79
CA GLY A 43 11.48 18.24 3.09
C GLY A 43 12.48 19.27 3.62
N ASP A 44 12.24 20.52 3.32
CA ASP A 44 13.12 21.61 3.71
C ASP A 44 12.78 22.15 5.10
N LEU A 45 13.79 22.51 5.87
CA LEU A 45 13.67 23.33 7.09
C LEU A 45 13.92 24.81 6.75
N PRO A 46 13.42 25.74 7.60
CA PRO A 46 13.65 27.18 7.39
C PRO A 46 15.12 27.59 7.32
N ASP A 47 16.02 26.79 7.88
CA ASP A 47 17.48 27.00 7.84
C ASP A 47 18.15 26.41 6.59
N GLY A 48 17.36 25.89 5.65
CA GLY A 48 17.83 25.26 4.41
C GLY A 48 18.33 23.81 4.58
N SER A 49 18.25 23.24 5.79
CA SER A 49 18.58 21.84 6.01
C SER A 49 17.39 20.91 5.74
N ASP A 50 17.66 19.64 5.45
CA ASP A 50 16.63 18.62 5.22
C ASP A 50 16.06 18.07 6.53
N ARG A 51 14.73 17.89 6.60
CA ARG A 51 14.07 17.23 7.73
C ARG A 51 14.39 15.75 7.87
N LYS A 52 15.02 15.16 6.87
CA LYS A 52 15.33 13.72 6.82
C LYS A 52 14.11 12.82 7.03
N VAL A 53 12.91 13.28 6.65
CA VAL A 53 11.68 12.50 6.72
C VAL A 53 11.68 11.46 5.60
N SER A 54 11.25 10.26 5.90
CA SER A 54 11.06 9.19 4.91
C SER A 54 10.03 8.19 5.39
N ILE A 55 9.53 7.35 4.50
CA ILE A 55 8.52 6.33 4.77
C ILE A 55 8.85 5.04 4.01
N HIS A 56 8.41 3.88 4.47
CA HIS A 56 8.63 2.63 3.75
C HIS A 56 7.74 2.54 2.51
N SER A 57 6.46 2.91 2.63
CA SER A 57 5.50 2.86 1.53
C SER A 57 4.54 4.05 1.56
N LEU A 58 4.25 4.60 0.38
CA LEU A 58 3.23 5.62 0.14
C LEU A 58 2.17 5.05 -0.79
N ALA A 59 0.90 5.08 -0.38
CA ALA A 59 -0.24 4.73 -1.23
C ALA A 59 -0.96 5.99 -1.70
N GLN A 60 -1.02 6.18 -3.02
CA GLN A 60 -1.77 7.27 -3.65
C GLN A 60 -3.25 6.95 -3.79
N LYS A 61 -4.05 7.97 -4.10
CA LYS A 61 -5.51 7.87 -4.25
C LYS A 61 -5.95 6.84 -5.31
N ASP A 62 -5.18 6.66 -6.37
CA ASP A 62 -5.45 5.70 -7.43
C ASP A 62 -5.09 4.25 -7.09
N GLY A 63 -4.52 4.04 -5.89
CA GLY A 63 -4.06 2.74 -5.42
C GLY A 63 -2.61 2.40 -5.80
N THR A 64 -1.88 3.30 -6.44
CA THR A 64 -0.45 3.12 -6.69
C THR A 64 0.32 3.12 -5.37
N ILE A 65 1.20 2.14 -5.18
CA ILE A 65 2.15 2.11 -4.06
C ILE A 65 3.55 2.48 -4.55
N TYR A 66 4.15 3.44 -3.87
CA TYR A 66 5.57 3.73 -3.98
C TYR A 66 6.32 3.10 -2.80
N ARG A 67 7.29 2.23 -3.10
CA ARG A 67 8.25 1.68 -2.13
C ARG A 67 9.41 2.66 -2.04
N MET A 68 9.59 3.25 -0.87
CA MET A 68 10.55 4.36 -0.70
C MET A 68 11.74 3.97 0.16
N VAL A 69 11.52 3.26 1.26
CA VAL A 69 12.59 2.69 2.08
C VAL A 69 12.41 1.18 2.12
N PRO A 70 13.46 0.37 1.87
CA PRO A 70 13.39 -1.08 2.04
C PRO A 70 12.95 -1.47 3.45
N ASP A 71 12.14 -2.53 3.57
CA ASP A 71 11.57 -2.96 4.86
C ASP A 71 12.66 -3.31 5.91
N GLU A 72 13.85 -3.72 5.46
CA GLU A 72 15.02 -4.05 6.29
C GLU A 72 15.76 -2.81 6.80
N ARG A 73 15.41 -1.64 6.31
CA ARG A 73 16.02 -0.36 6.69
C ARG A 73 15.08 0.41 7.60
N VAL A 74 15.59 1.44 8.24
CA VAL A 74 14.82 2.35 9.09
C VAL A 74 14.37 3.55 8.29
N ALA A 75 13.06 3.81 8.20
CA ALA A 75 12.52 5.06 7.70
C ALA A 75 12.31 6.06 8.85
N ASN A 76 12.50 7.34 8.57
CA ASN A 76 12.34 8.41 9.55
C ASN A 76 10.90 8.96 9.52
N HIS A 77 9.94 8.23 10.10
CA HIS A 77 8.51 8.55 9.97
C HIS A 77 7.78 8.90 11.27
N ALA A 78 8.21 8.35 12.41
CA ALA A 78 7.48 8.47 13.67
C ALA A 78 8.37 8.77 14.90
N GLY A 79 9.62 9.23 14.68
CA GLY A 79 10.57 9.49 15.78
C GLY A 79 10.20 10.67 16.69
N GLY A 80 9.24 11.49 16.30
CA GLY A 80 8.82 12.66 17.08
C GLY A 80 9.91 13.74 17.18
N VAL A 81 9.70 14.66 18.11
CA VAL A 81 10.66 15.72 18.44
C VAL A 81 11.05 15.66 19.91
N LEU A 82 12.28 16.01 20.22
CA LEU A 82 12.76 16.16 21.59
C LEU A 82 12.48 17.58 22.07
N ARG A 83 11.68 17.73 23.14
CA ARG A 83 11.42 19.01 23.81
C ARG A 83 11.58 18.85 25.30
N ASN A 84 12.36 19.71 25.94
CA ASN A 84 12.63 19.67 27.38
C ASN A 84 13.04 18.25 27.88
N GLY A 85 13.89 17.57 27.11
CA GLY A 85 14.35 16.22 27.43
C GLY A 85 13.32 15.09 27.22
N VAL A 86 12.13 15.40 26.68
CA VAL A 86 11.08 14.42 26.44
C VAL A 86 10.79 14.30 24.94
N TYR A 87 10.78 13.07 24.42
CA TYR A 87 10.31 12.80 23.05
C TYR A 87 8.79 12.84 22.97
N SER A 88 8.27 13.49 21.93
CA SER A 88 6.82 13.54 21.68
C SER A 88 6.25 12.18 21.23
N SER A 89 7.06 11.34 20.57
CA SER A 89 6.62 10.02 20.14
C SER A 89 6.90 8.96 21.21
N VAL A 90 5.86 8.19 21.53
CA VAL A 90 5.90 7.05 22.46
C VAL A 90 5.03 5.93 21.89
N LEU A 91 5.60 4.75 21.74
CA LEU A 91 4.89 3.54 21.30
C LEU A 91 5.03 2.47 22.39
N THR A 92 3.90 1.94 22.86
CA THR A 92 3.87 0.81 23.79
C THR A 92 3.19 -0.39 23.12
N ILE A 93 3.90 -1.51 23.05
CA ILE A 93 3.41 -2.80 22.52
C ILE A 93 3.68 -3.88 23.55
N GLY A 94 2.62 -4.43 24.15
CA GLY A 94 2.73 -5.33 25.29
C GLY A 94 3.46 -4.64 26.46
N ALA A 95 4.51 -5.27 26.98
CA ALA A 95 5.33 -4.72 28.06
C ALA A 95 6.47 -3.79 27.58
N ARG A 96 6.65 -3.61 26.27
CA ARG A 96 7.77 -2.84 25.70
C ARG A 96 7.33 -1.42 25.36
N THR A 97 8.14 -0.43 25.72
CA THR A 97 7.91 0.98 25.38
C THR A 97 9.11 1.55 24.63
N PHE A 98 8.84 2.14 23.48
CA PHE A 98 9.80 2.76 22.58
C PHE A 98 9.58 4.27 22.57
N ARG A 99 10.67 5.07 22.48
CA ARG A 99 10.62 6.53 22.51
C ARG A 99 11.53 7.12 21.44
N GLY A 100 11.07 8.19 20.82
CA GLY A 100 11.88 8.93 19.82
C GLY A 100 12.32 8.04 18.66
N ALA A 101 13.59 8.04 18.32
CA ALA A 101 14.18 7.27 17.23
C ALA A 101 13.95 5.75 17.35
N GLN A 102 13.78 5.23 18.58
CA GLN A 102 13.46 3.82 18.83
C GLN A 102 12.12 3.42 18.17
N VAL A 103 11.17 4.35 18.07
CA VAL A 103 9.90 4.08 17.38
C VAL A 103 10.16 3.73 15.92
N ASN A 104 10.98 4.53 15.20
CA ASN A 104 11.35 4.24 13.81
C ASN A 104 12.09 2.90 13.66
N LEU A 105 12.99 2.63 14.61
CA LEU A 105 13.82 1.42 14.58
C LEU A 105 12.98 0.13 14.61
N HIS A 106 11.89 0.14 15.38
CA HIS A 106 11.04 -1.04 15.63
C HIS A 106 9.72 -1.05 14.85
N THR A 107 9.53 -0.15 13.87
CA THR A 107 8.28 -0.09 13.12
C THR A 107 8.49 -0.02 11.61
N LEU A 108 7.44 -0.40 10.87
CA LEU A 108 7.28 -0.07 9.46
C LEU A 108 6.18 0.98 9.33
N GLY A 109 6.42 2.01 8.51
CA GLY A 109 5.46 3.07 8.28
C GLY A 109 4.88 3.03 6.88
N PHE A 110 3.57 3.23 6.77
CA PHE A 110 2.92 3.50 5.49
C PHE A 110 2.16 4.82 5.55
N GLU A 111 2.25 5.54 4.47
CA GLU A 111 1.60 6.84 4.27
C GLU A 111 0.43 6.68 3.33
N LEU A 112 -0.69 7.34 3.62
CA LEU A 112 -1.84 7.45 2.74
C LEU A 112 -1.97 8.90 2.27
N GLU A 113 -1.97 9.12 0.95
CA GLU A 113 -2.21 10.45 0.40
C GLU A 113 -3.61 10.92 0.78
N ASN A 114 -3.68 11.98 1.59
CA ASN A 114 -4.95 12.52 2.10
C ASN A 114 -4.71 13.89 2.74
N LEU A 115 -5.64 14.83 2.59
CA LEU A 115 -5.52 16.17 3.15
C LEU A 115 -5.64 16.23 4.68
N GLN A 116 -6.10 15.16 5.31
CA GLN A 116 -6.30 15.04 6.76
C GLN A 116 -7.28 16.08 7.35
N ASP A 117 -8.18 16.63 6.51
CA ASP A 117 -9.19 17.62 6.87
C ASP A 117 -10.55 17.00 7.29
N GLY A 118 -10.66 15.67 7.26
CA GLY A 118 -11.87 14.91 7.55
C GLY A 118 -12.92 14.92 6.43
N ARG A 119 -12.66 15.60 5.33
CA ARG A 119 -13.54 15.68 4.14
C ARG A 119 -12.96 14.94 2.94
N ASP A 120 -11.64 14.91 2.85
CA ASP A 120 -10.94 14.21 1.78
C ASP A 120 -11.09 12.69 1.98
N PRO A 121 -11.79 11.97 1.07
CA PRO A 121 -12.05 10.56 1.25
C PRO A 121 -10.80 9.71 0.98
N TYR A 122 -10.79 8.50 1.54
CA TYR A 122 -9.87 7.43 1.16
C TYR A 122 -10.54 6.56 0.10
N PRO A 123 -10.17 6.64 -1.19
CA PRO A 123 -10.76 5.81 -2.25
C PRO A 123 -10.53 4.32 -2.02
N GLU A 124 -11.45 3.50 -2.52
CA GLU A 124 -11.36 2.04 -2.40
C GLU A 124 -10.02 1.50 -2.91
N ALA A 125 -9.53 2.01 -4.05
CA ALA A 125 -8.26 1.59 -4.63
C ALA A 125 -7.08 1.81 -3.66
N GLN A 126 -7.04 2.96 -2.98
CA GLN A 126 -6.02 3.29 -1.97
C GLN A 126 -6.12 2.38 -0.75
N LEU A 127 -7.33 2.16 -0.24
CA LEU A 127 -7.55 1.30 0.94
C LEU A 127 -7.23 -0.17 0.67
N LEU A 128 -7.50 -0.65 -0.54
CA LEU A 128 -7.11 -1.99 -0.98
C LEU A 128 -5.60 -2.13 -1.06
N SER A 129 -4.92 -1.12 -1.58
CA SER A 129 -3.46 -1.09 -1.68
C SER A 129 -2.81 -1.08 -0.30
N MET A 130 -3.34 -0.27 0.63
CA MET A 130 -2.95 -0.29 2.03
C MET A 130 -3.13 -1.69 2.63
N GLY A 131 -4.31 -2.29 2.47
CA GLY A 131 -4.60 -3.63 3.00
C GLY A 131 -3.64 -4.69 2.46
N TRP A 132 -3.34 -4.64 1.17
CA TRP A 132 -2.38 -5.53 0.53
C TRP A 132 -0.95 -5.33 1.08
N GLN A 133 -0.50 -4.09 1.23
CA GLN A 133 0.82 -3.78 1.77
C GLN A 133 0.98 -4.28 3.21
N ILE A 134 -0.03 -4.08 4.05
CA ILE A 134 -0.03 -4.56 5.43
C ILE A 134 -0.05 -6.09 5.46
N HIS A 135 -0.88 -6.74 4.62
CA HIS A 135 -0.91 -8.20 4.50
C HIS A 135 0.47 -8.75 4.11
N ARG A 136 1.15 -8.14 3.13
CA ARG A 136 2.51 -8.50 2.71
C ARG A 136 3.51 -8.37 3.87
N TRP A 137 3.47 -7.30 4.64
CA TRP A 137 4.35 -7.10 5.79
C TRP A 137 4.08 -8.13 6.89
N ARG A 138 2.82 -8.41 7.19
CA ARG A 138 2.44 -9.45 8.17
C ARG A 138 2.89 -10.84 7.76
N SER A 139 2.80 -11.17 6.47
CA SER A 139 3.29 -12.45 5.95
C SER A 139 4.80 -12.61 6.09
N ARG A 140 5.54 -11.50 6.06
CA ARG A 140 7.00 -11.50 6.14
C ARG A 140 7.55 -11.36 7.55
N TRP A 141 6.97 -10.47 8.34
CA TRP A 141 7.54 -10.02 9.61
C TRP A 141 6.76 -10.52 10.84
N GLY A 142 5.57 -11.05 10.65
CA GLY A 142 4.75 -11.61 11.71
C GLY A 142 3.27 -11.28 11.58
N ALA A 143 2.42 -12.31 11.53
CA ALA A 143 0.98 -12.19 11.29
C ALA A 143 0.24 -11.31 12.33
N ALA A 144 0.77 -11.22 13.55
CA ALA A 144 0.16 -10.48 14.65
C ALA A 144 0.64 -9.02 14.76
N LEU A 145 1.41 -8.49 13.80
CA LEU A 145 1.86 -7.09 13.86
C LEU A 145 0.66 -6.13 13.94
N PRO A 146 0.51 -5.37 15.05
CA PRO A 146 -0.59 -4.43 15.19
C PRO A 146 -0.43 -3.23 14.27
N ILE A 147 -1.56 -2.70 13.80
CA ILE A 147 -1.62 -1.39 13.16
C ILE A 147 -1.82 -0.34 14.25
N VAL A 148 -1.03 0.71 14.21
CA VAL A 148 -1.11 1.86 15.13
C VAL A 148 -1.22 3.13 14.31
N ARG A 149 -2.09 4.05 14.69
CA ARG A 149 -2.17 5.38 14.07
C ARG A 149 -1.07 6.28 14.62
N ASN A 150 -0.44 7.07 13.76
CA ASN A 150 0.58 8.01 14.22
C ASN A 150 0.03 9.03 15.25
N ALA A 151 -1.25 9.39 15.15
CA ALA A 151 -1.94 10.21 16.16
C ALA A 151 -1.89 9.63 17.59
N THR A 152 -1.77 8.31 17.75
CA THR A 152 -1.64 7.67 19.06
C THR A 152 -0.18 7.55 19.53
N VAL A 153 0.76 7.59 18.60
CA VAL A 153 2.21 7.54 18.87
C VAL A 153 2.74 8.93 19.24
N ASP A 154 2.34 9.95 18.50
CA ASP A 154 2.79 11.34 18.68
C ASP A 154 1.60 12.23 19.09
N LYS A 155 1.06 11.93 20.27
CA LYS A 155 -0.14 12.56 20.82
C LYS A 155 0.01 14.08 20.94
N GLY A 156 -1.04 14.79 20.52
CA GLY A 156 -1.11 16.26 20.59
C GLY A 156 -0.34 16.98 19.49
N ARG A 157 0.46 16.28 18.69
CA ARG A 157 1.17 16.83 17.53
C ARG A 157 0.67 16.29 16.19
N ARG A 158 0.10 15.07 16.19
CA ARG A 158 -0.43 14.40 14.99
C ARG A 158 -1.89 14.05 15.14
N SER A 159 -2.63 14.17 14.05
CA SER A 159 -4.06 13.83 13.95
C SER A 159 -4.33 12.68 12.99
N ASP A 160 -3.36 12.31 12.18
CA ASP A 160 -3.47 11.28 11.14
C ASP A 160 -3.69 9.87 11.76
N THR A 161 -4.49 9.05 11.20
CA THR A 161 -5.23 9.15 9.93
C THR A 161 -6.67 9.63 10.20
N VAL A 162 -6.99 10.88 9.85
CA VAL A 162 -8.34 11.43 10.10
C VAL A 162 -9.37 10.66 9.28
N GLY A 163 -10.47 10.26 9.93
CA GLY A 163 -11.56 9.51 9.27
C GLY A 163 -11.29 8.03 9.01
N LEU A 164 -10.06 7.52 9.24
CA LEU A 164 -9.73 6.11 9.04
C LEU A 164 -9.28 5.47 10.36
N THR A 165 -10.11 4.57 10.90
CA THR A 165 -9.83 3.86 12.15
C THR A 165 -9.00 2.60 11.92
N VAL A 166 -8.34 2.10 12.98
CA VAL A 166 -7.61 0.82 12.93
C VAL A 166 -8.55 -0.33 12.54
N ALA A 167 -9.76 -0.36 13.08
CA ALA A 167 -10.76 -1.40 12.73
C ALA A 167 -11.12 -1.37 11.24
N ALA A 168 -11.27 -0.18 10.65
CA ALA A 168 -11.50 -0.06 9.21
C ALA A 168 -10.29 -0.54 8.39
N MET A 169 -9.06 -0.23 8.83
CA MET A 169 -7.83 -0.73 8.18
C MET A 169 -7.77 -2.26 8.22
N GLU A 170 -8.10 -2.89 9.35
CA GLU A 170 -8.12 -4.35 9.49
C GLU A 170 -9.13 -5.02 8.55
N LEU A 171 -10.31 -4.41 8.34
CA LEU A 171 -11.27 -4.89 7.35
C LEU A 171 -10.67 -4.89 5.93
N TRP A 172 -9.91 -3.87 5.58
CA TRP A 172 -9.25 -3.79 4.28
C TRP A 172 -8.08 -4.77 4.15
N VAL A 173 -7.36 -5.04 5.25
CA VAL A 173 -6.34 -6.12 5.29
C VAL A 173 -6.99 -7.47 5.05
N ALA A 174 -8.10 -7.77 5.71
CA ALA A 174 -8.84 -9.02 5.51
C ALA A 174 -9.37 -9.14 4.06
N ARG A 175 -9.89 -8.06 3.49
CA ARG A 175 -10.32 -8.00 2.08
C ARG A 175 -9.16 -8.24 1.11
N ALA A 176 -8.01 -7.63 1.37
CA ALA A 176 -6.82 -7.81 0.57
C ALA A 176 -6.30 -9.25 0.65
N ALA A 177 -6.27 -9.83 1.85
CA ALA A 177 -5.86 -11.21 2.07
C ALA A 177 -6.78 -12.21 1.35
N ALA A 178 -8.10 -12.02 1.43
CA ALA A 178 -9.08 -12.86 0.73
C ALA A 178 -8.96 -12.78 -0.80
N GLY A 179 -8.57 -11.60 -1.33
CA GLY A 179 -8.37 -11.40 -2.77
C GLY A 179 -6.93 -11.60 -3.23
N ALA A 180 -5.98 -11.79 -2.33
CA ALA A 180 -4.56 -12.01 -2.63
C ALA A 180 -4.26 -13.46 -3.07
N VAL A 181 -5.25 -14.36 -3.02
CA VAL A 181 -5.07 -15.71 -3.58
C VAL A 181 -5.05 -15.58 -5.10
N SER A 182 -3.84 -15.68 -5.66
CA SER A 182 -3.68 -15.83 -7.09
C SER A 182 -4.35 -17.11 -7.52
N LYS A 183 -5.21 -17.02 -8.53
CA LYS A 183 -5.86 -18.18 -9.12
C LYS A 183 -5.24 -18.45 -10.49
N ARG A 184 -5.22 -19.70 -10.85
CA ARG A 184 -4.78 -20.14 -12.16
C ARG A 184 -5.97 -20.26 -13.09
N TYR A 185 -5.81 -19.74 -14.27
CA TYR A 185 -6.84 -19.72 -15.30
C TYR A 185 -6.30 -20.27 -16.61
N ARG A 186 -7.20 -20.73 -17.44
CA ARG A 186 -6.94 -21.10 -18.83
C ARG A 186 -7.82 -20.24 -19.75
N VAL A 187 -7.27 -19.79 -20.87
CA VAL A 187 -8.04 -19.06 -21.88
C VAL A 187 -9.02 -20.03 -22.57
N ARG A 188 -10.31 -19.77 -22.45
CA ARG A 188 -11.38 -20.59 -23.05
C ARG A 188 -11.86 -20.05 -24.40
N ALA A 189 -11.59 -18.79 -24.70
CA ALA A 189 -12.00 -18.16 -25.97
C ALA A 189 -11.19 -18.70 -27.14
N ALA A 190 -11.85 -19.24 -28.16
CA ALA A 190 -11.20 -19.77 -29.36
C ALA A 190 -10.38 -18.69 -30.12
N SER A 191 -10.84 -17.43 -30.08
CA SER A 191 -10.14 -16.27 -30.65
C SER A 191 -8.97 -15.76 -29.78
N GLY A 192 -8.70 -16.43 -28.63
CA GLY A 192 -7.75 -15.96 -27.65
C GLY A 192 -8.28 -14.84 -26.75
N ALA A 193 -7.40 -14.28 -25.93
CA ALA A 193 -7.74 -13.21 -24.98
C ALA A 193 -6.70 -12.09 -25.02
N ASN A 194 -7.16 -10.85 -25.14
CA ASN A 194 -6.29 -9.67 -25.09
C ASN A 194 -5.78 -9.43 -23.66
N VAL A 195 -4.46 -9.39 -23.48
CA VAL A 195 -3.81 -8.88 -22.30
C VAL A 195 -3.65 -7.37 -22.44
N ARG A 196 -4.21 -6.61 -21.50
CA ARG A 196 -4.22 -5.15 -21.52
C ARG A 196 -3.42 -4.56 -20.37
N GLN A 197 -2.90 -3.36 -20.57
CA GLN A 197 -2.20 -2.58 -19.55
C GLN A 197 -3.19 -1.90 -18.58
N GLY A 198 -4.31 -2.53 -18.27
CA GLY A 198 -5.33 -2.00 -17.37
C GLY A 198 -6.68 -2.65 -17.59
N LYS A 199 -7.65 -2.27 -16.77
CA LYS A 199 -8.98 -2.89 -16.62
C LYS A 199 -10.05 -2.24 -17.49
N THR A 200 -9.71 -1.78 -18.71
CA THR A 200 -10.65 -1.18 -19.64
C THR A 200 -10.40 -1.66 -21.07
N LYS A 201 -11.44 -1.63 -21.92
CA LYS A 201 -11.29 -1.95 -23.35
C LYS A 201 -10.40 -0.95 -24.11
N LEU A 202 -10.23 0.26 -23.56
CA LEU A 202 -9.39 1.32 -24.13
C LEU A 202 -7.92 1.20 -23.71
N SER A 203 -7.61 0.40 -22.69
CA SER A 203 -6.23 0.16 -22.28
C SER A 203 -5.46 -0.53 -23.40
N LYS A 204 -4.19 -0.14 -23.57
CA LYS A 204 -3.29 -0.71 -24.57
C LYS A 204 -3.25 -2.24 -24.47
N VAL A 205 -3.45 -2.93 -25.58
CA VAL A 205 -3.19 -4.37 -25.70
C VAL A 205 -1.68 -4.57 -25.76
N VAL A 206 -1.15 -5.37 -24.84
CA VAL A 206 0.30 -5.64 -24.76
C VAL A 206 0.67 -6.99 -25.34
N ARG A 207 -0.27 -7.93 -25.35
CA ARG A 207 -0.16 -9.22 -26.04
C ARG A 207 -1.54 -9.89 -26.17
N ILE A 208 -1.60 -10.96 -26.95
CA ILE A 208 -2.76 -11.86 -27.04
C ILE A 208 -2.34 -13.20 -26.43
N LEU A 209 -3.20 -13.79 -25.61
CA LEU A 209 -3.09 -15.16 -25.16
C LEU A 209 -3.91 -16.04 -26.10
N GLU A 210 -3.34 -17.16 -26.51
CA GLU A 210 -4.02 -18.16 -27.32
C GLU A 210 -5.00 -19.01 -26.47
N GLN A 211 -5.92 -19.71 -27.11
CA GLN A 211 -6.80 -20.66 -26.46
C GLN A 211 -5.96 -21.70 -25.68
N ASN A 212 -6.44 -22.08 -24.49
CA ASN A 212 -5.76 -23.00 -23.56
C ASN A 212 -4.47 -22.47 -22.91
N GLN A 213 -3.99 -21.28 -23.27
CA GLN A 213 -2.84 -20.69 -22.60
C GLN A 213 -3.17 -20.34 -21.15
N ALA A 214 -2.24 -20.64 -20.23
CA ALA A 214 -2.39 -20.35 -18.81
C ALA A 214 -2.24 -18.86 -18.50
N TRP A 215 -3.01 -18.38 -17.53
CA TRP A 215 -2.92 -17.06 -16.96
C TRP A 215 -3.06 -17.13 -15.43
N GLU A 216 -2.16 -16.51 -14.71
CA GLU A 216 -2.25 -16.38 -13.25
C GLU A 216 -2.53 -14.95 -12.87
N GLY A 217 -3.43 -14.77 -11.91
CA GLY A 217 -3.78 -13.44 -11.45
C GLY A 217 -4.92 -13.43 -10.45
N TYR A 218 -5.36 -12.22 -10.14
CA TYR A 218 -6.36 -11.90 -9.13
C TYR A 218 -7.59 -11.31 -9.79
N GLU A 219 -8.77 -11.74 -9.38
CA GLU A 219 -10.02 -11.14 -9.83
C GLU A 219 -10.17 -9.73 -9.26
N THR A 220 -10.53 -8.79 -10.10
CA THR A 220 -10.68 -7.37 -9.72
C THR A 220 -11.77 -6.71 -10.56
N PRO A 221 -12.60 -5.82 -9.97
CA PRO A 221 -13.54 -5.05 -10.75
C PRO A 221 -12.83 -4.05 -11.67
N GLY A 222 -13.42 -3.82 -12.83
CA GLY A 222 -12.96 -2.88 -13.84
C GLY A 222 -14.12 -2.41 -14.71
N GLN A 223 -13.84 -1.95 -15.92
CA GLN A 223 -14.87 -1.56 -16.88
C GLN A 223 -15.78 -2.75 -17.19
N GLN A 224 -17.10 -2.54 -17.11
CA GLN A 224 -18.08 -3.53 -17.56
C GLN A 224 -18.00 -3.68 -19.09
N LEU A 225 -17.89 -4.91 -19.56
CA LEU A 225 -17.91 -5.26 -20.97
C LEU A 225 -18.99 -6.30 -21.23
N THR A 226 -19.55 -6.24 -22.43
CA THR A 226 -20.42 -7.28 -23.00
C THR A 226 -19.74 -7.81 -24.26
N VAL A 227 -19.56 -9.12 -24.33
CA VAL A 227 -18.96 -9.80 -25.48
C VAL A 227 -19.86 -10.95 -25.89
N ALA A 228 -20.16 -11.05 -27.19
CA ALA A 228 -20.99 -12.11 -27.75
C ALA A 228 -20.42 -13.50 -27.38
N GLY A 229 -21.28 -14.40 -26.92
CA GLY A 229 -20.90 -15.73 -26.47
C GLY A 229 -20.29 -15.81 -25.06
N PHE A 230 -19.94 -14.68 -24.43
CA PHE A 230 -19.33 -14.64 -23.10
C PHE A 230 -20.11 -13.83 -22.07
N GLY A 231 -21.19 -13.15 -22.49
CA GLY A 231 -22.07 -12.36 -21.62
C GLY A 231 -21.50 -11.01 -21.21
N THR A 232 -21.98 -10.50 -20.07
CA THR A 232 -21.62 -9.20 -19.52
C THR A 232 -20.92 -9.39 -18.17
N SER A 233 -19.78 -8.75 -17.99
CA SER A 233 -19.05 -8.75 -16.69
C SER A 233 -18.20 -7.51 -16.53
N LYS A 234 -18.03 -7.09 -15.28
CA LYS A 234 -17.04 -6.09 -14.87
C LYS A 234 -15.79 -6.70 -14.22
N LEU A 235 -15.70 -8.04 -14.17
CA LEU A 235 -14.55 -8.71 -13.58
C LEU A 235 -13.41 -8.86 -14.58
N TRP A 236 -12.21 -8.61 -14.11
CA TRP A 236 -10.95 -8.77 -14.81
C TRP A 236 -10.00 -9.60 -13.96
N VAL A 237 -9.11 -10.35 -14.58
CA VAL A 237 -8.03 -11.06 -13.88
C VAL A 237 -6.72 -10.37 -14.22
N CYS A 238 -6.10 -9.78 -13.21
CA CYS A 238 -4.87 -9.01 -13.38
C CYS A 238 -3.70 -9.68 -12.64
N ASN A 239 -2.53 -9.71 -13.26
CA ASN A 239 -1.31 -10.20 -12.62
C ASN A 239 -0.63 -9.11 -11.79
N ALA A 240 0.47 -9.45 -11.12
CA ALA A 240 1.24 -8.53 -10.29
C ALA A 240 1.82 -7.33 -11.05
N ASP A 241 2.00 -7.44 -12.38
CA ASP A 241 2.50 -6.34 -13.23
C ASP A 241 1.39 -5.37 -13.66
N GLY A 242 0.14 -5.56 -13.18
CA GLY A 242 -1.01 -4.76 -13.57
C GLY A 242 -1.55 -5.06 -14.97
N ARG A 243 -1.10 -6.13 -15.61
CA ARG A 243 -1.63 -6.61 -16.90
C ARG A 243 -2.88 -7.42 -16.67
N CYS A 244 -3.94 -7.14 -17.42
CA CYS A 244 -5.28 -7.66 -17.14
C CYS A 244 -5.90 -8.36 -18.35
N VAL A 245 -6.65 -9.43 -18.08
CA VAL A 245 -7.52 -10.14 -19.02
C VAL A 245 -8.95 -10.07 -18.50
N TRP A 246 -9.93 -9.86 -19.39
CA TRP A 246 -11.34 -9.86 -19.00
C TRP A 246 -11.78 -11.25 -18.55
N ARG A 247 -12.31 -11.35 -17.32
CA ARG A 247 -12.57 -12.62 -16.62
C ARG A 247 -13.40 -13.64 -17.43
N PRO A 248 -14.48 -13.26 -18.13
CA PRO A 248 -15.28 -14.22 -18.89
C PRO A 248 -14.55 -14.96 -20.01
N LEU A 249 -13.40 -14.48 -20.47
CA LEU A 249 -12.57 -15.18 -21.47
C LEU A 249 -11.71 -16.30 -20.83
N LEU A 250 -11.77 -16.47 -19.51
CA LEU A 250 -10.96 -17.38 -18.73
C LEU A 250 -11.83 -18.42 -18.00
N GLU A 251 -11.35 -19.63 -17.85
CA GLU A 251 -11.85 -20.63 -16.92
C GLU A 251 -10.81 -20.84 -15.80
N GLU A 252 -11.28 -21.03 -14.57
CA GLU A 252 -10.42 -21.36 -13.42
C GLU A 252 -10.02 -22.84 -13.50
N VAL A 253 -8.76 -23.16 -13.25
CA VAL A 253 -8.18 -24.50 -13.34
C VAL A 253 -7.40 -24.87 -12.09
#